data_54b20b26ec680bc44807a4eb6aade2f4
#
_entry.id   54b20b26ec680bc44807a4eb6aade2f4
#
_cell.length_a   1.000
_cell.length_b   1.000
_cell.length_c   1.000
_cell.angle_alpha   90.00
_cell.angle_beta   90.00
_cell.angle_gamma   90.00
#
_symmetry.space_group_name_H-M   'P 1'
#
loop_
_entity.id
_entity.type
_entity.pdbx_description
1 polymer ?
#
loop_
_entity_poly.entity_id
_entity_poly.type
_entity_poly.pdbx_seq_one_letter_code
_entity_poly.pdbx_strand_id
1 'polypeptide(L)'
;SEGAYGGYYTQDQLRDLVAYAAERGITIVPEIEMPGHSAEVMTAYPELSCTHEPYKQMDFCPGSVATYDFLENVLKEVMDIFPSKYIHVGGDEADKASWPSCPLCQQKMKELGTDKDGLQAHLIAHFGKFLTDHGRQLVGWDEVIAGNLAKNTTVMVWRGLEKAQE
;
A
#
# COMPACT_ATOMS: atom_id res chain seq x y z
N SER A 1 -22.02 -1.63 24.84
CA SER A 1 -23.05 -1.06 23.98
C SER A 1 -23.69 -2.18 23.18
N GLU A 2 -24.99 -2.36 23.40
CA GLU A 2 -25.78 -3.28 22.57
C GLU A 2 -25.67 -2.83 21.11
N GLY A 3 -25.23 -3.74 20.21
CA GLY A 3 -25.20 -3.50 18.79
C GLY A 3 -23.83 -3.15 18.17
N ALA A 4 -22.72 -3.30 18.87
CA ALA A 4 -21.43 -3.22 18.21
C ALA A 4 -21.26 -4.40 17.24
N TYR A 5 -21.31 -4.11 15.94
CA TYR A 5 -21.00 -5.08 14.88
C TYR A 5 -19.52 -4.95 14.53
N GLY A 6 -18.83 -6.06 14.52
CA GLY A 6 -17.42 -6.11 14.16
C GLY A 6 -16.97 -7.53 13.88
N GLY A 7 -15.90 -7.66 13.12
CA GLY A 7 -15.34 -8.96 12.78
C GLY A 7 -14.22 -8.82 11.76
N TYR A 8 -13.51 -9.92 11.55
CA TYR A 8 -12.48 -10.05 10.52
C TYR A 8 -12.47 -11.50 10.03
N TYR A 9 -11.97 -11.69 8.83
CA TYR A 9 -11.73 -13.04 8.31
C TYR A 9 -10.45 -13.61 8.91
N THR A 10 -10.51 -14.87 9.34
CA THR A 10 -9.28 -15.61 9.65
C THR A 10 -8.51 -15.94 8.36
N GLN A 11 -7.22 -16.22 8.49
CA GLN A 11 -6.43 -16.65 7.33
C GLN A 11 -7.00 -17.90 6.67
N ASP A 12 -7.52 -18.86 7.46
CA ASP A 12 -8.14 -20.07 6.92
C ASP A 12 -9.40 -19.76 6.12
N GLN A 13 -10.25 -18.86 6.62
CA GLN A 13 -11.43 -18.39 5.88
C GLN A 13 -11.05 -17.70 4.56
N LEU A 14 -9.95 -16.92 4.56
CA LEU A 14 -9.44 -16.31 3.32
C LEU A 14 -8.91 -17.37 2.35
N ARG A 15 -8.20 -18.40 2.83
CA ARG A 15 -7.76 -19.53 1.99
C ARG A 15 -8.94 -20.30 1.40
N ASP A 16 -9.98 -20.53 2.19
CA ASP A 16 -11.21 -21.17 1.71
C ASP A 16 -11.90 -20.32 0.63
N LEU A 17 -11.96 -19.00 0.82
CA LEU A 17 -12.49 -18.07 -0.18
C LEU A 17 -11.69 -18.09 -1.47
N VAL A 18 -10.36 -18.11 -1.38
CA VAL A 18 -9.45 -18.22 -2.54
C VAL A 18 -9.69 -19.52 -3.28
N ALA A 19 -9.81 -20.65 -2.58
CA ALA A 19 -10.10 -21.96 -3.18
C ALA A 19 -11.47 -21.96 -3.87
N TYR A 20 -12.50 -21.45 -3.20
CA TYR A 20 -13.85 -21.32 -3.75
C TYR A 20 -13.89 -20.51 -5.04
N ALA A 21 -13.16 -19.39 -5.09
CA ALA A 21 -13.05 -18.55 -6.28
C ALA A 21 -12.31 -19.28 -7.42
N ALA A 22 -11.20 -19.96 -7.09
CA ALA A 22 -10.38 -20.69 -8.06
C ALA A 22 -11.18 -21.80 -8.78
N GLU A 23 -12.02 -22.55 -8.06
CA GLU A 23 -12.93 -23.55 -8.65
C GLU A 23 -13.89 -22.96 -9.69
N ARG A 24 -14.11 -21.65 -9.67
CA ARG A 24 -14.98 -20.90 -10.58
C ARG A 24 -14.21 -20.09 -11.63
N GLY A 25 -12.90 -20.32 -11.74
CA GLY A 25 -12.04 -19.60 -12.67
C GLY A 25 -11.83 -18.12 -12.30
N ILE A 26 -12.04 -17.76 -11.02
CA ILE A 26 -11.87 -16.40 -10.52
C ILE A 26 -10.57 -16.32 -9.74
N THR A 27 -9.73 -15.34 -10.07
CA THR A 27 -8.52 -14.99 -9.29
C THR A 27 -8.86 -13.83 -8.35
N ILE A 28 -8.65 -14.00 -7.05
CA ILE A 28 -8.76 -12.91 -6.09
C ILE A 28 -7.43 -12.16 -6.07
N VAL A 29 -7.46 -10.87 -6.38
CA VAL A 29 -6.33 -9.95 -6.25
C VAL A 29 -6.49 -9.21 -4.91
N PRO A 30 -5.60 -9.42 -3.94
CA PRO A 30 -5.67 -8.67 -2.69
C PRO A 30 -5.19 -7.25 -2.89
N GLU A 31 -5.80 -6.31 -2.16
CA GLU A 31 -5.39 -4.91 -2.08
C GLU A 31 -4.93 -4.59 -0.66
N ILE A 32 -3.71 -4.11 -0.52
CA ILE A 32 -3.10 -3.61 0.71
C ILE A 32 -2.72 -2.16 0.47
N GLU A 33 -3.54 -1.27 1.00
CA GLU A 33 -3.45 0.15 0.75
C GLU A 33 -2.19 0.79 1.33
N MET A 34 -1.48 1.58 0.52
CA MET A 34 -0.33 2.39 0.92
C MET A 34 -0.08 3.52 -0.07
N PRO A 35 0.37 4.72 0.35
CA PRO A 35 0.59 5.13 1.74
C PRO A 35 -0.67 5.64 2.44
N GLY A 36 -1.72 6.00 1.70
CA GLY A 36 -2.97 6.56 2.19
C GLY A 36 -3.98 5.52 2.67
N HIS A 37 -5.22 5.96 2.91
CA HIS A 37 -6.36 5.10 3.28
C HIS A 37 -6.08 4.08 4.40
N SER A 38 -5.19 4.42 5.36
CA SER A 38 -4.69 3.52 6.40
C SER A 38 -4.97 4.03 7.81
N ALA A 39 -6.07 4.75 8.01
CA ALA A 39 -6.44 5.36 9.29
C ALA A 39 -6.56 4.33 10.43
N GLU A 40 -7.11 3.15 10.15
CA GLU A 40 -7.23 2.06 11.11
C GLU A 40 -5.88 1.50 11.53
N VAL A 41 -4.94 1.39 10.60
CA VAL A 41 -3.57 0.96 10.88
C VAL A 41 -2.87 2.01 11.74
N MET A 42 -2.96 3.31 11.37
CA MET A 42 -2.38 4.41 12.15
C MET A 42 -3.00 4.53 13.53
N THR A 43 -4.24 4.08 13.72
CA THR A 43 -4.90 4.05 15.01
C THR A 43 -4.38 2.91 15.89
N ALA A 44 -4.15 1.73 15.29
CA ALA A 44 -3.63 0.56 15.99
C ALA A 44 -2.11 0.61 16.22
N TYR A 45 -1.37 1.23 15.30
CA TYR A 45 0.09 1.35 15.27
C TYR A 45 0.50 2.81 14.99
N PRO A 46 0.24 3.76 15.91
CA PRO A 46 0.48 5.19 15.67
C PRO A 46 1.95 5.53 15.37
N GLU A 47 2.89 4.69 15.79
CA GLU A 47 4.32 4.82 15.50
C GLU A 47 4.67 4.70 13.99
N LEU A 48 3.75 4.18 13.17
CA LEU A 48 3.91 4.11 11.71
C LEU A 48 3.51 5.39 11.00
N SER A 49 2.90 6.34 11.72
CA SER A 49 2.56 7.67 11.23
C SER A 49 3.64 8.71 11.55
N CYS A 50 3.62 9.85 10.87
CA CYS A 50 4.52 10.97 11.18
C CYS A 50 4.18 11.67 12.49
N THR A 51 2.93 11.62 12.94
CA THR A 51 2.46 12.26 14.16
C THR A 51 2.68 11.42 15.42
N HIS A 52 2.79 10.11 15.25
CA HIS A 52 2.83 9.12 16.32
C HIS A 52 1.61 9.21 17.27
N GLU A 53 0.51 9.75 16.77
CA GLU A 53 -0.74 9.90 17.51
C GLU A 53 -1.89 9.19 16.80
N PRO A 54 -2.72 8.39 17.50
CA PRO A 54 -3.88 7.75 16.90
C PRO A 54 -4.89 8.81 16.42
N TYR A 55 -5.60 8.51 15.33
CA TYR A 55 -6.64 9.36 14.73
C TYR A 55 -6.15 10.70 14.15
N LYS A 56 -4.85 10.94 14.07
CA LYS A 56 -4.29 12.23 13.60
C LYS A 56 -3.82 12.21 12.15
N GLN A 57 -3.56 11.05 11.61
CA GLN A 57 -3.03 10.88 10.27
C GLN A 57 -3.59 9.58 9.65
N MET A 58 -3.82 9.61 8.34
CA MET A 58 -4.33 8.46 7.59
C MET A 58 -3.26 7.80 6.70
N ASP A 59 -2.08 8.42 6.61
CA ASP A 59 -0.99 7.97 5.76
C ASP A 59 0.16 7.39 6.58
N PHE A 60 0.82 6.36 6.05
CA PHE A 60 2.10 5.90 6.57
C PHE A 60 3.17 7.00 6.50
N CYS A 61 4.18 6.88 7.36
CA CYS A 61 5.38 7.70 7.32
C CYS A 61 6.43 7.06 6.38
N PRO A 62 6.61 7.51 5.13
CA PRO A 62 7.55 6.87 4.20
C PRO A 62 9.01 7.24 4.47
N GLY A 63 9.28 8.10 5.44
CA GLY A 63 10.62 8.36 5.95
C GLY A 63 11.07 7.35 7.01
N SER A 64 10.14 6.56 7.59
CA SER A 64 10.42 5.62 8.66
C SER A 64 10.72 4.21 8.13
N VAL A 65 11.81 3.62 8.57
CA VAL A 65 12.15 2.20 8.26
C VAL A 65 11.05 1.26 8.79
N ALA A 66 10.45 1.58 9.94
CA ALA A 66 9.37 0.77 10.51
C ALA A 66 8.17 0.60 9.56
N THR A 67 7.87 1.60 8.74
CA THR A 67 6.83 1.51 7.70
C THR A 67 7.13 0.40 6.69
N TYR A 68 8.37 0.35 6.22
CA TYR A 68 8.79 -0.67 5.23
C TYR A 68 8.77 -2.07 5.86
N ASP A 69 9.34 -2.22 7.05
CA ASP A 69 9.37 -3.51 7.76
C ASP A 69 7.95 -4.03 8.03
N PHE A 70 7.03 -3.16 8.45
CA PHE A 70 5.64 -3.51 8.71
C PHE A 70 4.95 -3.97 7.41
N LEU A 71 5.00 -3.16 6.36
CA LEU A 71 4.32 -3.46 5.10
C LEU A 71 4.92 -4.68 4.39
N GLU A 72 6.24 -4.90 4.45
CA GLU A 72 6.87 -6.11 3.94
C GLU A 72 6.37 -7.37 4.65
N ASN A 73 6.21 -7.30 5.98
CA ASN A 73 5.68 -8.43 6.75
C ASN A 73 4.20 -8.69 6.42
N VAL A 74 3.38 -7.64 6.30
CA VAL A 74 1.98 -7.78 5.85
C VAL A 74 1.92 -8.41 4.45
N LEU A 75 2.72 -7.92 3.51
CA LEU A 75 2.73 -8.45 2.14
C LEU A 75 3.21 -9.92 2.09
N LYS A 76 4.15 -10.33 2.93
CA LYS A 76 4.56 -11.74 3.05
C LYS A 76 3.38 -12.63 3.47
N GLU A 77 2.62 -12.23 4.48
CA GLU A 77 1.42 -12.97 4.92
C GLU A 77 0.34 -13.00 3.83
N VAL A 78 0.12 -11.88 3.15
CA VAL A 78 -0.83 -11.79 2.03
C VAL A 78 -0.43 -12.72 0.89
N MET A 79 0.85 -12.75 0.52
CA MET A 79 1.34 -13.64 -0.53
C MET A 79 1.26 -15.13 -0.17
N ASP A 80 1.31 -15.48 1.11
CA ASP A 80 1.11 -16.85 1.59
C ASP A 80 -0.35 -17.31 1.44
N ILE A 81 -1.31 -16.39 1.55
CA ILE A 81 -2.74 -16.67 1.45
C ILE A 81 -3.24 -16.60 -0.01
N PHE A 82 -2.82 -15.58 -0.76
CA PHE A 82 -3.31 -15.27 -2.10
C PHE A 82 -2.28 -15.66 -3.16
N PRO A 83 -2.58 -16.67 -4.02
CA PRO A 83 -1.67 -17.13 -5.06
C PRO A 83 -1.65 -16.21 -6.29
N SER A 84 -2.43 -15.14 -6.30
CA SER A 84 -2.49 -14.18 -7.41
C SER A 84 -1.10 -13.69 -7.80
N LYS A 85 -0.80 -13.67 -9.08
CA LYS A 85 0.39 -13.00 -9.61
C LYS A 85 0.39 -11.50 -9.28
N TYR A 86 -0.79 -10.92 -9.16
CA TYR A 86 -1.00 -9.49 -8.96
C TYR A 86 -1.32 -9.21 -7.49
N ILE A 87 -0.63 -8.20 -6.94
CA ILE A 87 -0.90 -7.64 -5.61
C ILE A 87 -1.14 -6.15 -5.80
N HIS A 88 -2.32 -5.68 -5.41
CA HIS A 88 -2.69 -4.27 -5.49
C HIS A 88 -2.20 -3.55 -4.24
N VAL A 89 -1.57 -2.39 -4.41
CA VAL A 89 -1.03 -1.60 -3.30
C VAL A 89 -1.74 -0.25 -3.12
N GLY A 90 -2.85 -0.04 -3.83
CA GLY A 90 -3.57 1.22 -3.81
C GLY A 90 -2.78 2.36 -4.44
N GLY A 91 -2.34 3.30 -3.63
CA GLY A 91 -1.52 4.45 -4.03
C GLY A 91 -2.32 5.73 -4.27
N ASP A 92 -3.65 5.66 -4.13
CA ASP A 92 -4.55 6.75 -4.38
C ASP A 92 -4.74 7.66 -3.16
N GLU A 93 -5.10 8.91 -3.44
CA GLU A 93 -5.62 9.92 -2.51
C GLU A 93 -4.78 10.13 -1.23
N ALA A 94 -3.47 9.89 -1.25
CA ALA A 94 -2.60 10.14 -0.12
C ALA A 94 -2.56 11.65 0.21
N ASP A 95 -2.90 12.01 1.45
CA ASP A 95 -2.97 13.41 1.90
C ASP A 95 -1.58 14.06 1.94
N LYS A 96 -0.56 13.35 2.44
CA LYS A 96 0.84 13.80 2.53
C LYS A 96 1.07 15.08 3.32
N ALA A 97 0.05 15.58 4.04
CA ALA A 97 0.10 16.88 4.73
C ALA A 97 1.16 16.89 5.85
N SER A 98 1.34 15.78 6.53
CA SER A 98 2.30 15.65 7.64
C SER A 98 3.75 15.42 7.20
N TRP A 99 3.99 14.96 5.97
CA TRP A 99 5.33 14.58 5.51
C TRP A 99 6.32 15.74 5.45
N PRO A 100 5.94 16.94 4.95
CA PRO A 100 6.86 18.09 4.90
C PRO A 100 7.34 18.59 6.27
N SER A 101 6.59 18.32 7.35
CA SER A 101 6.96 18.69 8.73
C SER A 101 7.61 17.54 9.51
N CYS A 102 7.57 16.32 9.00
CA CYS A 102 8.15 15.15 9.66
C CYS A 102 9.68 15.10 9.44
N PRO A 103 10.50 15.05 10.50
CA PRO A 103 11.96 15.02 10.35
C PRO A 103 12.47 13.84 9.53
N LEU A 104 11.86 12.65 9.67
CA LEU A 104 12.25 11.45 8.92
C LEU A 104 11.92 11.60 7.42
N CYS A 105 10.73 12.13 7.09
CA CYS A 105 10.35 12.39 5.71
C CYS A 105 11.20 13.50 5.09
N GLN A 106 11.50 14.57 5.83
CA GLN A 106 12.41 15.64 5.38
C GLN A 106 13.80 15.11 5.07
N GLN A 107 14.34 14.28 5.97
CA GLN A 107 15.64 13.66 5.75
C GLN A 107 15.62 12.78 4.49
N LYS A 108 14.60 11.94 4.33
CA LYS A 108 14.47 11.05 3.18
C LYS A 108 14.29 11.83 1.88
N MET A 109 13.44 12.86 1.85
CA MET A 109 13.27 13.73 0.69
C MET A 109 14.60 14.41 0.31
N LYS A 110 15.39 14.87 1.29
CA LYS A 110 16.72 15.47 1.06
C LYS A 110 17.71 14.44 0.48
N GLU A 111 17.75 13.22 1.03
CA GLU A 111 18.60 12.14 0.54
C GLU A 111 18.30 11.77 -0.91
N LEU A 112 17.01 11.76 -1.27
CA LEU A 112 16.54 11.41 -2.61
C LEU A 112 16.57 12.59 -3.60
N GLY A 113 16.77 13.83 -3.11
CA GLY A 113 16.69 15.05 -3.92
C GLY A 113 15.30 15.29 -4.50
N THR A 114 14.25 14.98 -3.74
CA THR A 114 12.86 15.01 -4.20
C THR A 114 11.92 15.73 -3.21
N ASP A 115 10.67 15.85 -3.58
CA ASP A 115 9.57 16.36 -2.76
C ASP A 115 8.68 15.23 -2.20
N LYS A 116 7.54 15.59 -1.63
CA LYS A 116 6.57 14.64 -1.08
C LYS A 116 6.00 13.68 -2.13
N ASP A 117 5.85 14.13 -3.37
CA ASP A 117 5.32 13.28 -4.45
C ASP A 117 6.37 12.26 -4.91
N GLY A 118 7.63 12.70 -5.04
CA GLY A 118 8.74 11.80 -5.26
C GLY A 118 9.01 10.85 -4.08
N LEU A 119 8.68 11.25 -2.85
CA LEU A 119 8.77 10.36 -1.69
C LEU A 119 7.72 9.24 -1.75
N GLN A 120 6.49 9.54 -2.19
CA GLN A 120 5.49 8.50 -2.48
C GLN A 120 5.96 7.58 -3.60
N ALA A 121 6.47 8.14 -4.68
CA ALA A 121 7.00 7.38 -5.81
C ALA A 121 8.12 6.42 -5.37
N HIS A 122 9.00 6.85 -4.45
CA HIS A 122 10.03 6.01 -3.87
C HIS A 122 9.45 4.84 -3.08
N LEU A 123 8.42 5.08 -2.26
CA LEU A 123 7.73 4.02 -1.52
C LEU A 123 7.14 2.97 -2.47
N ILE A 124 6.39 3.41 -3.48
CA ILE A 124 5.76 2.51 -4.45
C ILE A 124 6.82 1.72 -5.24
N ALA A 125 7.92 2.37 -5.65
CA ALA A 125 9.03 1.70 -6.34
C ALA A 125 9.70 0.63 -5.47
N HIS A 126 9.86 0.89 -4.17
CA HIS A 126 10.38 -0.10 -3.21
C HIS A 126 9.51 -1.35 -3.19
N PHE A 127 8.18 -1.19 -3.02
CA PHE A 127 7.27 -2.32 -2.98
C PHE A 127 7.08 -2.99 -4.34
N GLY A 128 7.21 -2.25 -5.44
CA GLY A 128 7.27 -2.82 -6.78
C GLY A 128 8.45 -3.78 -6.95
N LYS A 129 9.63 -3.37 -6.47
CA LYS A 129 10.81 -4.25 -6.44
C LYS A 129 10.62 -5.43 -5.49
N PHE A 130 10.15 -5.18 -4.27
CA PHE A 130 9.90 -6.21 -3.28
C PHE A 130 8.97 -7.32 -3.82
N LEU A 131 7.84 -6.94 -4.42
CA LEU A 131 6.89 -7.89 -5.02
C LEU A 131 7.51 -8.64 -6.20
N THR A 132 8.28 -7.96 -7.06
CA THR A 132 8.99 -8.59 -8.18
C THR A 132 10.00 -9.63 -7.70
N ASP A 133 10.76 -9.32 -6.66
CA ASP A 133 11.73 -10.25 -6.05
C ASP A 133 11.03 -11.51 -5.46
N HIS A 134 9.75 -11.40 -5.12
CA HIS A 134 8.90 -12.51 -4.66
C HIS A 134 8.05 -13.15 -5.78
N GLY A 135 8.33 -12.86 -7.05
CA GLY A 135 7.63 -13.43 -8.20
C GLY A 135 6.22 -12.90 -8.41
N ARG A 136 5.88 -11.76 -7.81
CA ARG A 136 4.59 -11.09 -7.95
C ARG A 136 4.73 -9.82 -8.79
N GLN A 137 3.60 -9.21 -9.11
CA GLN A 137 3.54 -7.99 -9.91
C GLN A 137 2.67 -6.96 -9.18
N LEU A 138 3.22 -5.76 -9.00
CA LEU A 138 2.49 -4.64 -8.40
C LEU A 138 1.38 -4.16 -9.32
N VAL A 139 0.21 -3.94 -8.73
CA VAL A 139 -0.88 -3.16 -9.31
C VAL A 139 -1.12 -1.94 -8.42
N GLY A 140 -1.39 -0.79 -8.99
CA GLY A 140 -1.76 0.43 -8.26
C GLY A 140 -2.77 1.26 -9.04
N TRP A 141 -3.45 2.16 -8.32
CA TRP A 141 -4.29 3.17 -8.97
C TRP A 141 -3.43 4.14 -9.79
N ASP A 142 -4.03 4.91 -10.67
CA ASP A 142 -3.30 5.74 -11.66
C ASP A 142 -2.48 6.87 -11.04
N GLU A 143 -2.62 7.18 -9.74
CA GLU A 143 -1.73 8.08 -9.01
C GLU A 143 -0.27 7.60 -8.95
N VAL A 144 -0.05 6.28 -9.04
CA VAL A 144 1.30 5.73 -9.00
C VAL A 144 2.13 6.07 -10.25
N ILE A 145 1.50 6.52 -11.35
CA ILE A 145 2.17 6.91 -12.61
C ILE A 145 3.19 8.03 -12.38
N ALA A 146 2.96 8.91 -11.42
CA ALA A 146 3.85 10.04 -11.13
C ALA A 146 5.28 9.64 -10.69
N GLY A 147 5.54 8.33 -10.50
CA GLY A 147 6.84 7.80 -10.06
C GLY A 147 7.61 7.02 -11.13
N ASN A 148 8.84 6.66 -10.80
CA ASN A 148 9.63 5.70 -11.59
C ASN A 148 9.11 4.28 -11.34
N LEU A 149 8.07 3.90 -12.05
CA LEU A 149 7.47 2.58 -11.94
C LEU A 149 8.41 1.50 -12.49
N ALA A 150 8.41 0.33 -11.85
CA ALA A 150 9.00 -0.86 -12.44
C ALA A 150 8.27 -1.18 -13.77
N LYS A 151 9.01 -1.62 -14.78
CA LYS A 151 8.48 -1.90 -16.14
C LYS A 151 7.30 -2.87 -16.19
N ASN A 152 7.14 -3.68 -15.15
CA ASN A 152 6.07 -4.67 -15.01
C ASN A 152 4.93 -4.20 -14.08
N THR A 153 4.89 -2.92 -13.69
CA THR A 153 3.78 -2.38 -12.90
C THR A 153 2.52 -2.31 -13.76
N THR A 154 1.40 -2.76 -13.19
CA THR A 154 0.08 -2.62 -13.80
C THR A 154 -0.62 -1.43 -13.16
N VAL A 155 -1.21 -0.56 -13.98
CA VAL A 155 -1.94 0.61 -13.51
C VAL A 155 -3.43 0.41 -13.75
N MET A 156 -4.24 0.58 -12.71
CA MET A 156 -5.69 0.66 -12.81
C MET A 156 -6.12 2.12 -12.87
N VAL A 157 -6.72 2.50 -14.00
CA VAL A 157 -7.12 3.89 -14.26
C VAL A 157 -8.56 4.12 -13.81
N TRP A 158 -8.79 5.13 -12.97
CA TRP A 158 -10.11 5.51 -12.51
C TRP A 158 -10.43 7.00 -12.69
N ARG A 159 -9.41 7.87 -12.83
CA ARG A 159 -9.57 9.33 -12.94
C ARG A 159 -9.85 9.83 -14.36
N GLY A 160 -9.91 8.96 -15.36
CA GLY A 160 -10.20 9.31 -16.74
C GLY A 160 -9.31 8.60 -17.77
N LEU A 161 -9.81 8.40 -18.98
CA LEU A 161 -9.10 7.64 -20.02
C LEU A 161 -7.78 8.29 -20.46
N GLU A 162 -7.64 9.61 -20.30
CA GLU A 162 -6.40 10.35 -20.57
C GLU A 162 -5.24 9.82 -19.75
N LYS A 163 -5.49 9.35 -18.53
CA LYS A 163 -4.47 8.75 -17.66
C LYS A 163 -3.97 7.39 -18.15
N ALA A 164 -4.70 6.74 -19.01
CA ALA A 164 -4.26 5.49 -19.63
C ALA A 164 -3.24 5.71 -20.77
N GLN A 165 -3.00 6.97 -21.18
CA GLN A 165 -2.09 7.34 -22.26
C GLN A 165 -0.74 7.88 -21.73
N GLU A 166 -0.63 8.16 -20.44
CA GLU A 166 0.59 8.60 -19.75
C GLU A 166 1.51 7.40 -19.49
#